data_444b32a75811a3dce6e647236ce2c609
#
_entry.id   444b32a75811a3dce6e647236ce2c609
#
_cell.length_a   1.000
_cell.length_b   1.000
_cell.length_c   1.000
_cell.angle_alpha   90.00
_cell.angle_beta   90.00
_cell.angle_gamma   90.00
#
_symmetry.space_group_name_H-M   'P 1'
#
loop_
_entity.id
_entity.type
_entity.pdbx_description
1 polymer ?
#
loop_
_entity_poly.entity_id
_entity_poly.type
_entity_poly.pdbx_seq_one_letter_code
_entity_poly.pdbx_strand_id
1 'polypeptide(L)'
;MKVHIVGGGPTGISIAWELLNNTEHEVHLYEKKDALGGSWHEPTGEKRDLHAPRMLFKNAFVNTLSLFSEMNMEWNDYFIKRDSSELYKYLFKNFELKDYLCLTGLVFRVFTNPEKYKKQSLKDSVYNLSENGKLILSNVTYSIDGVGWDVMTAYEFVESFNQVGLSSQWEQKVSGREMGLAMQKALLEKKINLHLNTELTDLKYLPGNFEATFSNNKLVTGDLIILCIDNFPASIFVGKNWGSDAREILLYSSYTCLHVLLDYDKPVEIKNEVETSVNTRWHILASTLPDKKTVSCMMCNLNEEILTCPPEKLYKEIISQLGLPEPESARVATGNYWQNNRWKMTQSSGVVSEYGQLPFFGENPKVAMCGMMSPRNTPYSSIEAAIEVGRNFCNEKIGTRKPLSPLKVSTFIILIVLILIIINEVRRRNL
;
A
#
# COMPACT_ATOMS: atom_id res chain seq x y z
N MET A 1 -14.09 23.62 -15.44
CA MET A 1 -15.02 22.61 -14.90
C MET A 1 -14.97 22.67 -13.38
N LYS A 2 -16.04 22.24 -12.74
CA LYS A 2 -16.10 22.06 -11.30
C LYS A 2 -15.87 20.58 -10.96
N VAL A 3 -14.75 20.30 -10.28
CA VAL A 3 -14.30 18.94 -9.97
C VAL A 3 -14.36 18.71 -8.48
N HIS A 4 -15.02 17.61 -8.08
CA HIS A 4 -15.17 17.18 -6.70
C HIS A 4 -14.35 15.91 -6.47
N ILE A 5 -13.35 15.96 -5.59
CA ILE A 5 -12.52 14.83 -5.18
C ILE A 5 -12.97 14.39 -3.79
N VAL A 6 -13.34 13.13 -3.63
CA VAL A 6 -13.79 12.56 -2.36
C VAL A 6 -12.71 11.61 -1.84
N GLY A 7 -12.11 11.97 -0.70
CA GLY A 7 -11.03 11.26 -0.05
C GLY A 7 -9.69 11.99 -0.16
N GLY A 8 -9.19 12.45 0.99
CA GLY A 8 -7.93 13.18 1.15
C GLY A 8 -6.72 12.27 1.40
N GLY A 9 -6.74 11.05 0.86
CA GLY A 9 -5.59 10.16 0.82
C GLY A 9 -4.59 10.52 -0.28
N PRO A 10 -3.44 9.82 -0.37
CA PRO A 10 -2.40 10.13 -1.36
C PRO A 10 -2.88 10.21 -2.80
N THR A 11 -3.86 9.37 -3.20
CA THR A 11 -4.48 9.43 -4.53
C THR A 11 -5.22 10.75 -4.75
N GLY A 12 -6.12 11.12 -3.83
CA GLY A 12 -6.89 12.37 -3.94
C GLY A 12 -6.02 13.62 -3.89
N ILE A 13 -4.98 13.60 -3.04
CA ILE A 13 -3.96 14.65 -2.96
C ILE A 13 -3.22 14.78 -4.28
N SER A 14 -2.78 13.66 -4.89
CA SER A 14 -2.08 13.65 -6.18
C SER A 14 -2.95 14.22 -7.29
N ILE A 15 -4.22 13.80 -7.39
CA ILE A 15 -5.17 14.33 -8.38
C ILE A 15 -5.39 15.83 -8.18
N ALA A 16 -5.64 16.25 -6.93
CA ALA A 16 -5.82 17.66 -6.62
C ALA A 16 -4.61 18.50 -7.03
N TRP A 17 -3.41 18.01 -6.74
CA TRP A 17 -2.16 18.68 -7.11
C TRP A 17 -1.99 18.81 -8.62
N GLU A 18 -2.21 17.73 -9.37
CA GLU A 18 -2.12 17.75 -10.83
C GLU A 18 -3.16 18.69 -11.47
N LEU A 19 -4.40 18.68 -10.98
CA LEU A 19 -5.45 19.58 -11.46
C LEU A 19 -5.13 21.05 -11.20
N LEU A 20 -4.70 21.38 -9.98
CA LEU A 20 -4.39 22.78 -9.59
C LEU A 20 -3.17 23.36 -10.33
N ASN A 21 -2.23 22.52 -10.75
CA ASN A 21 -1.04 23.00 -11.47
C ASN A 21 -1.19 23.00 -13.00
N ASN A 22 -2.13 22.22 -13.55
CA ASN A 22 -2.19 22.02 -15.01
C ASN A 22 -3.52 22.46 -15.64
N THR A 23 -4.48 22.93 -14.82
CA THR A 23 -5.81 23.32 -15.32
C THR A 23 -6.35 24.56 -14.60
N GLU A 24 -7.35 25.21 -15.21
CA GLU A 24 -8.14 26.27 -14.59
C GLU A 24 -9.43 25.72 -13.95
N HIS A 25 -9.43 24.46 -13.47
CA HIS A 25 -10.60 23.86 -12.87
C HIS A 25 -10.83 24.36 -11.44
N GLU A 26 -12.09 24.51 -11.06
CA GLU A 26 -12.49 24.73 -9.67
C GLU A 26 -12.42 23.37 -8.94
N VAL A 27 -11.41 23.17 -8.09
CA VAL A 27 -11.14 21.90 -7.42
C VAL A 27 -11.61 21.92 -5.98
N HIS A 28 -12.49 20.99 -5.61
CA HIS A 28 -12.98 20.76 -4.27
C HIS A 28 -12.47 19.40 -3.77
N LEU A 29 -11.83 19.36 -2.60
CA LEU A 29 -11.37 18.12 -1.94
C LEU A 29 -12.14 17.92 -0.64
N TYR A 30 -12.81 16.78 -0.50
CA TYR A 30 -13.61 16.40 0.66
C TYR A 30 -12.90 15.28 1.42
N GLU A 31 -12.69 15.47 2.72
CA GLU A 31 -12.09 14.46 3.61
C GLU A 31 -12.95 14.32 4.87
N LYS A 32 -13.24 13.08 5.26
CA LYS A 32 -14.05 12.79 6.45
C LYS A 32 -13.33 13.05 7.77
N LYS A 33 -12.00 13.03 7.76
CA LYS A 33 -11.15 13.31 8.92
C LYS A 33 -10.85 14.81 9.03
N ASP A 34 -10.22 15.18 10.13
CA ASP A 34 -9.82 16.55 10.46
C ASP A 34 -8.51 17.00 9.77
N ALA A 35 -7.86 16.10 9.05
CA ALA A 35 -6.66 16.37 8.24
C ALA A 35 -6.52 15.38 7.09
N LEU A 36 -5.75 15.77 6.05
CA LEU A 36 -5.41 14.90 4.94
C LEU A 36 -4.45 13.79 5.36
N GLY A 37 -4.30 12.78 4.48
CA GLY A 37 -3.37 11.66 4.69
C GLY A 37 -4.00 10.29 4.45
N GLY A 38 -5.32 10.19 4.43
CA GLY A 38 -6.04 8.92 4.18
C GLY A 38 -5.71 7.86 5.23
N SER A 39 -5.26 6.67 4.81
CA SER A 39 -4.80 5.61 5.70
C SER A 39 -3.50 5.96 6.46
N TRP A 40 -2.77 6.96 6.03
CA TRP A 40 -1.58 7.48 6.72
C TRP A 40 -1.90 8.45 7.85
N HIS A 41 -3.12 8.95 7.89
CA HIS A 41 -3.56 9.85 8.94
C HIS A 41 -3.56 9.14 10.30
N GLU A 42 -2.84 9.69 11.26
CA GLU A 42 -2.87 9.30 12.66
C GLU A 42 -3.71 10.33 13.44
N PRO A 43 -4.53 9.89 14.41
CA PRO A 43 -5.26 10.82 15.27
C PRO A 43 -4.33 11.77 16.01
N THR A 44 -4.88 12.87 16.52
CA THR A 44 -4.13 13.78 17.38
C THR A 44 -3.79 13.08 18.69
N GLY A 45 -2.52 13.04 19.06
CA GLY A 45 -2.05 12.38 20.29
C GLY A 45 -0.53 12.24 20.30
N GLU A 46 0.02 11.92 21.47
CA GLU A 46 1.46 11.71 21.64
C GLU A 46 1.93 10.33 21.17
N LYS A 47 1.03 9.34 21.17
CA LYS A 47 1.35 7.96 20.80
C LYS A 47 1.08 7.71 19.30
N ARG A 48 2.01 7.02 18.66
CA ARG A 48 1.87 6.59 17.26
C ARG A 48 0.66 5.67 17.09
N ASP A 49 -0.10 5.87 16.03
CA ASP A 49 -1.29 5.08 15.72
C ASP A 49 -1.32 4.67 14.24
N LEU A 50 -0.40 3.81 13.89
CA LEU A 50 -0.28 3.26 12.55
C LEU A 50 -1.33 2.16 12.31
N HIS A 51 -2.06 2.23 11.20
CA HIS A 51 -2.97 1.13 10.83
C HIS A 51 -2.21 -0.09 10.26
N ALA A 52 -0.95 0.07 9.83
CA ALA A 52 -0.04 -0.97 9.37
C ALA A 52 1.41 -0.48 9.43
N PRO A 53 2.41 -1.36 9.63
CA PRO A 53 3.83 -1.02 9.46
C PRO A 53 4.07 -0.57 8.02
N ARG A 54 4.96 0.41 7.84
CA ARG A 54 5.18 1.02 6.53
C ARG A 54 6.64 0.92 6.14
N MET A 55 6.92 -0.05 5.27
CA MET A 55 8.20 -0.13 4.58
C MET A 55 8.13 0.71 3.30
N LEU A 56 9.14 1.56 3.10
CA LEU A 56 9.27 2.39 1.92
C LEU A 56 10.57 2.05 1.20
N PHE A 57 10.57 2.20 -0.11
CA PHE A 57 11.70 1.90 -0.96
C PHE A 57 12.04 3.13 -1.79
N LYS A 58 12.93 3.99 -1.27
CA LYS A 58 13.16 5.35 -1.80
C LYS A 58 13.32 5.39 -3.31
N ASN A 59 14.19 4.54 -3.86
CA ASN A 59 14.50 4.57 -5.30
C ASN A 59 13.40 3.93 -6.18
N ALA A 60 12.46 3.18 -5.56
CA ALA A 60 11.30 2.62 -6.24
C ALA A 60 10.07 3.54 -6.12
N PHE A 61 10.03 4.42 -5.13
CA PHE A 61 8.91 5.33 -4.88
C PHE A 61 9.08 6.66 -5.62
N VAL A 62 9.25 6.56 -6.94
CA VAL A 62 9.62 7.68 -7.82
C VAL A 62 8.51 8.72 -7.99
N ASN A 63 7.24 8.29 -7.97
CA ASN A 63 6.10 9.20 -8.03
C ASN A 63 5.91 9.94 -6.70
N THR A 64 6.16 9.25 -5.58
CA THR A 64 6.14 9.85 -4.24
C THR A 64 7.26 10.88 -4.09
N LEU A 65 8.49 10.55 -4.48
CA LEU A 65 9.62 11.47 -4.48
C LEU A 65 9.35 12.71 -5.32
N SER A 66 8.78 12.52 -6.52
CA SER A 66 8.44 13.62 -7.40
C SER A 66 7.36 14.52 -6.80
N LEU A 67 6.28 13.95 -6.23
CA LEU A 67 5.22 14.73 -5.59
C LEU A 67 5.75 15.50 -4.37
N PHE A 68 6.59 14.88 -3.55
CA PHE A 68 7.23 15.54 -2.41
C PHE A 68 8.07 16.73 -2.87
N SER A 69 8.94 16.52 -3.86
CA SER A 69 9.76 17.60 -4.43
C SER A 69 8.92 18.77 -4.95
N GLU A 70 7.81 18.49 -5.63
CA GLU A 70 6.89 19.51 -6.15
C GLU A 70 6.16 20.29 -5.06
N MET A 71 5.91 19.64 -3.90
CA MET A 71 5.31 20.24 -2.72
C MET A 71 6.33 20.87 -1.77
N ASN A 72 7.61 20.95 -2.15
CA ASN A 72 8.72 21.41 -1.30
C ASN A 72 8.86 20.61 0.01
N MET A 73 8.63 19.30 -0.08
CA MET A 73 8.78 18.37 1.04
C MET A 73 10.05 17.52 0.84
N GLU A 74 10.91 17.51 1.85
CA GLU A 74 12.14 16.72 1.79
C GLU A 74 11.90 15.30 2.35
N TRP A 75 12.27 14.25 1.59
CA TRP A 75 12.09 12.86 1.99
C TRP A 75 12.64 12.55 3.38
N ASN A 76 13.84 13.07 3.68
CA ASN A 76 14.54 12.80 4.95
C ASN A 76 13.87 13.46 6.16
N ASP A 77 12.93 14.39 5.96
CA ASP A 77 12.17 14.99 7.07
C ASP A 77 11.12 14.01 7.61
N TYR A 78 10.60 13.15 6.76
CA TYR A 78 9.49 12.23 7.07
C TYR A 78 9.94 10.79 7.28
N PHE A 79 11.09 10.40 6.72
CA PHE A 79 11.55 9.00 6.70
C PHE A 79 13.00 8.87 7.14
N ILE A 80 13.31 7.72 7.74
CA ILE A 80 14.68 7.34 8.15
C ILE A 80 15.07 6.04 7.42
N LYS A 81 16.33 5.97 7.00
CA LYS A 81 16.86 4.78 6.33
C LYS A 81 16.99 3.63 7.32
N ARG A 82 16.54 2.44 6.89
CA ARG A 82 16.62 1.19 7.64
C ARG A 82 17.68 0.26 7.06
N ASP A 83 18.34 -0.49 7.90
CA ASP A 83 19.19 -1.59 7.44
C ASP A 83 18.32 -2.79 7.05
N SER A 84 18.34 -3.14 5.77
CA SER A 84 17.63 -4.30 5.22
C SER A 84 18.52 -5.54 5.08
N SER A 85 19.76 -5.52 5.57
CA SER A 85 20.71 -6.61 5.41
C SER A 85 20.26 -7.91 6.10
N GLU A 86 19.44 -7.81 7.15
CA GLU A 86 18.92 -8.96 7.90
C GLU A 86 18.06 -9.88 7.05
N LEU A 87 17.17 -9.33 6.20
CA LEU A 87 16.34 -10.13 5.29
C LEU A 87 17.24 -10.97 4.36
N TYR A 88 18.21 -10.34 3.71
CA TYR A 88 19.11 -11.05 2.80
C TYR A 88 19.93 -12.10 3.53
N LYS A 89 20.49 -11.77 4.70
CA LYS A 89 21.25 -12.75 5.54
C LYS A 89 20.36 -13.94 5.91
N TYR A 90 19.10 -13.68 6.30
CA TYR A 90 18.16 -14.73 6.65
C TYR A 90 17.84 -15.64 5.45
N LEU A 91 17.57 -15.07 4.27
CA LEU A 91 17.34 -15.83 3.05
C LEU A 91 18.57 -16.66 2.64
N PHE A 92 19.77 -16.06 2.63
CA PHE A 92 21.02 -16.78 2.30
C PHE A 92 21.32 -17.92 3.26
N LYS A 93 21.00 -17.77 4.54
CA LYS A 93 21.22 -18.82 5.55
C LYS A 93 20.25 -20.00 5.42
N ASN A 94 19.01 -19.75 5.02
CA ASN A 94 17.91 -20.71 5.12
C ASN A 94 17.43 -21.28 3.79
N PHE A 95 17.78 -20.67 2.64
CA PHE A 95 17.49 -21.22 1.31
C PHE A 95 18.55 -22.26 0.90
N GLU A 96 18.09 -23.36 0.33
CA GLU A 96 18.92 -24.34 -0.34
C GLU A 96 19.15 -23.97 -1.82
N LEU A 97 20.16 -24.58 -2.48
CA LEU A 97 20.43 -24.33 -3.91
C LEU A 97 19.18 -24.56 -4.79
N LYS A 98 18.38 -25.58 -4.47
CA LYS A 98 17.14 -25.88 -5.22
C LYS A 98 16.11 -24.75 -5.13
N ASP A 99 16.06 -24.02 -4.00
CA ASP A 99 15.15 -22.88 -3.83
C ASP A 99 15.55 -21.72 -4.75
N TYR A 100 16.85 -21.42 -4.83
CA TYR A 100 17.35 -20.39 -5.77
C TYR A 100 17.08 -20.76 -7.22
N LEU A 101 17.26 -22.02 -7.60
CA LEU A 101 16.98 -22.51 -8.97
C LEU A 101 15.47 -22.42 -9.27
N CYS A 102 14.62 -22.78 -8.31
CA CYS A 102 13.19 -22.67 -8.43
C CYS A 102 12.74 -21.22 -8.64
N LEU A 103 13.23 -20.28 -7.82
CA LEU A 103 12.89 -18.86 -7.90
C LEU A 103 13.43 -18.23 -9.19
N THR A 104 14.65 -18.55 -9.61
CA THR A 104 15.20 -18.11 -10.90
C THR A 104 14.31 -18.58 -12.06
N GLY A 105 13.91 -19.85 -12.04
CA GLY A 105 13.00 -20.41 -13.02
C GLY A 105 11.61 -19.72 -13.00
N LEU A 106 11.11 -19.37 -11.82
CA LEU A 106 9.86 -18.60 -11.67
C LEU A 106 9.99 -17.22 -12.33
N VAL A 107 11.04 -16.47 -12.02
CA VAL A 107 11.30 -15.14 -12.61
C VAL A 107 11.30 -15.21 -14.14
N PHE A 108 12.02 -16.20 -14.72
CA PHE A 108 12.03 -16.39 -16.18
C PHE A 108 10.64 -16.67 -16.74
N ARG A 109 9.87 -17.57 -16.11
CA ARG A 109 8.51 -17.91 -16.56
C ARG A 109 7.55 -16.73 -16.48
N VAL A 110 7.62 -15.92 -15.40
CA VAL A 110 6.80 -14.73 -15.23
C VAL A 110 7.10 -13.70 -16.32
N PHE A 111 8.37 -13.45 -16.63
CA PHE A 111 8.73 -12.47 -17.66
C PHE A 111 8.37 -12.93 -19.08
N THR A 112 8.40 -14.24 -19.35
CA THR A 112 8.03 -14.78 -20.67
C THR A 112 6.53 -14.89 -20.88
N ASN A 113 5.72 -15.03 -19.81
CA ASN A 113 4.27 -15.15 -19.91
C ASN A 113 3.56 -14.47 -18.72
N PRO A 114 3.65 -13.13 -18.60
CA PRO A 114 3.10 -12.40 -17.45
C PRO A 114 1.60 -12.60 -17.26
N GLU A 115 0.80 -12.66 -18.35
CA GLU A 115 -0.66 -12.75 -18.29
C GLU A 115 -1.13 -14.07 -17.63
N LYS A 116 -0.40 -15.16 -17.81
CA LYS A 116 -0.67 -16.41 -17.09
C LYS A 116 -0.48 -16.23 -15.59
N TYR A 117 0.63 -15.61 -15.20
CA TYR A 117 1.05 -15.52 -13.80
C TYR A 117 0.38 -14.38 -13.02
N LYS A 118 -0.34 -13.49 -13.69
CA LYS A 118 -1.30 -12.56 -13.06
C LYS A 118 -2.54 -13.27 -12.50
N LYS A 119 -2.82 -14.49 -12.96
CA LYS A 119 -3.99 -15.29 -12.56
C LYS A 119 -3.62 -16.57 -11.81
N GLN A 120 -2.35 -16.78 -11.53
CA GLN A 120 -1.85 -17.97 -10.85
C GLN A 120 -1.15 -17.59 -9.55
N SER A 121 -1.51 -18.27 -8.46
CA SER A 121 -0.91 -18.02 -7.15
C SER A 121 0.59 -18.31 -7.16
N LEU A 122 1.33 -17.68 -6.25
CA LEU A 122 2.75 -17.98 -6.04
C LEU A 122 2.93 -19.47 -5.67
N LYS A 123 2.08 -19.99 -4.77
CA LYS A 123 2.11 -21.38 -4.32
C LYS A 123 2.01 -22.36 -5.48
N ASP A 124 1.09 -22.13 -6.43
CA ASP A 124 0.90 -23.01 -7.58
C ASP A 124 1.94 -22.81 -8.69
N SER A 125 2.77 -21.78 -8.55
CA SER A 125 3.78 -21.41 -9.54
C SER A 125 5.20 -21.88 -9.17
N VAL A 126 5.42 -22.32 -7.93
CA VAL A 126 6.72 -22.79 -7.43
C VAL A 126 6.74 -24.31 -7.25
N TYR A 127 7.84 -24.94 -7.65
CA TYR A 127 8.00 -26.40 -7.59
C TYR A 127 9.33 -26.74 -6.93
N ASN A 128 9.40 -27.87 -6.22
CA ASN A 128 10.63 -28.42 -5.65
C ASN A 128 11.33 -27.52 -4.61
N LEU A 129 10.58 -26.70 -3.90
CA LEU A 129 11.13 -25.95 -2.78
C LEU A 129 11.50 -26.88 -1.61
N SER A 130 12.52 -26.48 -0.85
CA SER A 130 12.81 -27.05 0.47
C SER A 130 11.67 -26.74 1.45
N GLU A 131 11.61 -27.45 2.58
CA GLU A 131 10.64 -27.14 3.63
C GLU A 131 10.87 -25.73 4.19
N ASN A 132 12.13 -25.32 4.38
CA ASN A 132 12.48 -23.96 4.76
C ASN A 132 12.07 -22.95 3.67
N GLY A 133 12.32 -23.26 2.40
CA GLY A 133 11.91 -22.41 1.27
C GLY A 133 10.40 -22.18 1.24
N LYS A 134 9.60 -23.22 1.47
CA LYS A 134 8.13 -23.11 1.58
C LYS A 134 7.72 -22.23 2.76
N LEU A 135 8.30 -22.49 3.94
CA LEU A 135 8.03 -21.70 5.15
C LEU A 135 8.35 -20.22 4.94
N ILE A 136 9.50 -19.90 4.38
CA ILE A 136 9.91 -18.52 4.13
C ILE A 136 8.99 -17.85 3.12
N LEU A 137 8.72 -18.47 1.97
CA LEU A 137 7.88 -17.87 0.94
C LEU A 137 6.43 -17.67 1.41
N SER A 138 5.88 -18.64 2.15
CA SER A 138 4.53 -18.50 2.70
C SER A 138 4.39 -17.33 3.70
N ASN A 139 5.48 -16.94 4.35
CA ASN A 139 5.48 -15.86 5.34
C ASN A 139 5.91 -14.51 4.75
N VAL A 140 6.85 -14.51 3.80
CA VAL A 140 7.35 -13.26 3.22
C VAL A 140 6.27 -12.52 2.42
N THR A 141 5.31 -13.25 1.85
CA THR A 141 4.18 -12.65 1.14
C THR A 141 3.31 -11.77 2.04
N TYR A 142 3.16 -12.12 3.32
CA TYR A 142 2.47 -11.27 4.28
C TYR A 142 3.18 -9.93 4.52
N SER A 143 4.51 -9.89 4.34
CA SER A 143 5.29 -8.64 4.46
C SER A 143 5.17 -7.74 3.23
N ILE A 144 4.77 -8.28 2.08
CA ILE A 144 4.61 -7.53 0.82
C ILE A 144 3.22 -6.91 0.78
N ASP A 145 2.17 -7.73 0.83
CA ASP A 145 0.79 -7.30 0.70
C ASP A 145 -0.17 -8.00 1.69
N GLY A 146 0.30 -8.39 2.86
CA GLY A 146 -0.56 -8.87 3.95
C GLY A 146 -1.39 -10.12 3.64
N VAL A 147 -1.03 -10.89 2.61
CA VAL A 147 -1.74 -12.11 2.18
C VAL A 147 -0.79 -13.29 2.04
N GLY A 148 -1.34 -14.50 2.12
CA GLY A 148 -0.58 -15.74 1.93
C GLY A 148 -0.15 -15.95 0.48
N TRP A 149 0.85 -16.82 0.28
CA TRP A 149 1.36 -17.19 -1.03
C TRP A 149 0.38 -17.97 -1.91
N ASP A 150 -0.71 -18.45 -1.34
CA ASP A 150 -1.86 -19.07 -2.02
C ASP A 150 -2.85 -18.05 -2.59
N VAL A 151 -2.76 -16.79 -2.16
CA VAL A 151 -3.57 -15.66 -2.64
C VAL A 151 -2.73 -14.71 -3.51
N MET A 152 -1.51 -14.37 -3.08
CA MET A 152 -0.61 -13.50 -3.88
C MET A 152 -0.28 -14.16 -5.22
N THR A 153 -0.43 -13.42 -6.32
CA THR A 153 -0.06 -13.95 -7.64
C THR A 153 1.46 -14.03 -7.81
N ALA A 154 1.92 -14.98 -8.62
CA ALA A 154 3.35 -15.11 -8.93
C ALA A 154 3.90 -13.87 -9.66
N TYR A 155 3.06 -13.21 -10.49
CA TYR A 155 3.40 -11.94 -11.13
C TYR A 155 3.63 -10.84 -10.10
N GLU A 156 2.69 -10.65 -9.17
CA GLU A 156 2.78 -9.65 -8.10
C GLU A 156 4.03 -9.82 -7.26
N PHE A 157 4.32 -11.06 -6.84
CA PHE A 157 5.53 -11.39 -6.10
C PHE A 157 6.82 -11.02 -6.85
N VAL A 158 6.97 -11.52 -8.09
CA VAL A 158 8.18 -11.29 -8.90
C VAL A 158 8.33 -9.81 -9.25
N GLU A 159 7.26 -9.15 -9.66
CA GLU A 159 7.30 -7.76 -10.07
C GLU A 159 7.55 -6.82 -8.87
N SER A 160 7.08 -7.16 -7.67
CA SER A 160 7.42 -6.42 -6.45
C SER A 160 8.93 -6.40 -6.22
N PHE A 161 9.58 -7.55 -6.21
CA PHE A 161 11.04 -7.61 -6.08
C PHE A 161 11.78 -6.95 -7.26
N ASN A 162 11.25 -7.07 -8.47
CA ASN A 162 11.81 -6.41 -9.64
C ASN A 162 11.83 -4.87 -9.49
N GLN A 163 10.83 -4.29 -8.87
CA GLN A 163 10.76 -2.84 -8.65
C GLN A 163 11.57 -2.37 -7.44
N VAL A 164 11.57 -3.12 -6.33
CA VAL A 164 12.22 -2.67 -5.09
C VAL A 164 13.66 -3.17 -4.90
N GLY A 165 14.10 -4.17 -5.64
CA GLY A 165 15.35 -4.89 -5.40
C GLY A 165 16.63 -4.07 -5.51
N LEU A 166 16.59 -2.90 -6.17
CA LEU A 166 17.70 -1.93 -6.25
C LEU A 166 17.51 -0.75 -5.29
N SER A 167 16.51 -0.79 -4.43
CA SER A 167 16.15 0.32 -3.56
C SER A 167 16.57 0.12 -2.12
N SER A 168 16.97 1.19 -1.46
CA SER A 168 17.17 1.19 -0.01
C SER A 168 15.81 1.23 0.70
N GLN A 169 15.74 0.50 1.81
CA GLN A 169 14.57 0.45 2.68
C GLN A 169 14.55 1.63 3.65
N TRP A 170 13.36 2.18 3.89
CA TRP A 170 13.11 3.30 4.77
C TRP A 170 11.87 3.03 5.61
N GLU A 171 11.76 3.70 6.74
CA GLU A 171 10.61 3.68 7.62
C GLU A 171 10.16 5.09 8.01
N GLN A 172 8.90 5.21 8.41
CA GLN A 172 8.32 6.50 8.77
C GLN A 172 8.78 6.94 10.16
N LYS A 173 9.48 8.10 10.25
CA LYS A 173 9.97 8.65 11.52
C LYS A 173 9.01 9.62 12.21
N VAL A 174 8.15 10.30 11.45
CA VAL A 174 7.15 11.25 11.97
C VAL A 174 5.74 10.67 11.89
N SER A 175 4.77 11.28 12.53
CA SER A 175 3.38 10.83 12.40
C SER A 175 2.85 11.02 10.97
N GLY A 176 1.94 10.15 10.55
CA GLY A 176 1.27 10.31 9.26
C GLY A 176 0.41 11.58 9.19
N ARG A 177 -0.05 12.05 10.36
CA ARG A 177 -0.73 13.34 10.47
C ARG A 177 0.18 14.51 10.09
N GLU A 178 1.40 14.53 10.59
CA GLU A 178 2.39 15.59 10.29
C GLU A 178 2.68 15.66 8.79
N MET A 179 2.88 14.51 8.15
CA MET A 179 3.06 14.43 6.71
C MET A 179 1.79 14.90 5.96
N GLY A 180 0.61 14.48 6.41
CA GLY A 180 -0.67 14.90 5.83
C GLY A 180 -0.90 16.41 5.93
N LEU A 181 -0.55 17.02 7.05
CA LEU A 181 -0.64 18.48 7.24
C LEU A 181 0.33 19.24 6.33
N ALA A 182 1.52 18.72 6.06
CA ALA A 182 2.46 19.33 5.12
C ALA A 182 1.89 19.31 3.68
N MET A 183 1.33 18.18 3.24
CA MET A 183 0.65 18.10 1.94
C MET A 183 -0.57 19.02 1.87
N GLN A 184 -1.35 19.09 2.93
CA GLN A 184 -2.51 19.98 3.06
C GLN A 184 -2.09 21.45 2.91
N LYS A 185 -1.00 21.85 3.56
CA LYS A 185 -0.45 23.21 3.44
C LYS A 185 -0.09 23.54 2.00
N ALA A 186 0.62 22.63 1.30
CA ALA A 186 0.99 22.82 -0.10
C ALA A 186 -0.24 22.99 -1.02
N LEU A 187 -1.31 22.22 -0.80
CA LEU A 187 -2.58 22.37 -1.54
C LEU A 187 -3.29 23.70 -1.23
N LEU A 188 -3.29 24.15 0.03
CA LEU A 188 -3.89 25.43 0.42
C LEU A 188 -3.16 26.63 -0.21
N GLU A 189 -1.85 26.56 -0.37
CA GLU A 189 -1.04 27.57 -1.09
C GLU A 189 -1.46 27.65 -2.58
N LYS A 190 -1.96 26.56 -3.15
CA LYS A 190 -2.56 26.49 -4.50
C LYS A 190 -4.05 26.86 -4.53
N LYS A 191 -4.61 27.33 -3.41
CA LYS A 191 -6.01 27.79 -3.29
C LYS A 191 -7.07 26.72 -3.56
N ILE A 192 -6.83 25.49 -3.13
CA ILE A 192 -7.84 24.44 -3.17
C ILE A 192 -9.05 24.79 -2.30
N ASN A 193 -10.26 24.36 -2.72
CA ASN A 193 -11.44 24.36 -1.86
C ASN A 193 -11.45 23.09 -1.01
N LEU A 194 -10.87 23.17 0.19
CA LEU A 194 -10.74 22.02 1.10
C LEU A 194 -11.92 21.95 2.08
N HIS A 195 -12.51 20.75 2.19
CA HIS A 195 -13.65 20.43 3.07
C HIS A 195 -13.27 19.27 4.00
N LEU A 196 -12.74 19.57 5.17
CA LEU A 196 -12.44 18.60 6.22
C LEU A 196 -13.71 18.25 7.02
N ASN A 197 -13.67 17.14 7.78
CA ASN A 197 -14.80 16.62 8.55
C ASN A 197 -16.08 16.47 7.70
N THR A 198 -15.91 16.14 6.41
CA THR A 198 -16.98 16.10 5.43
C THR A 198 -16.96 14.75 4.71
N GLU A 199 -17.81 13.82 5.16
CA GLU A 199 -17.92 12.46 4.64
C GLU A 199 -18.99 12.38 3.55
N LEU A 200 -18.72 11.68 2.45
CA LEU A 200 -19.73 11.30 1.46
C LEU A 200 -20.67 10.26 2.07
N THR A 201 -21.95 10.55 2.13
CA THR A 201 -22.98 9.69 2.73
C THR A 201 -23.89 9.03 1.70
N ASP A 202 -24.11 9.67 0.55
CA ASP A 202 -24.91 9.11 -0.55
C ASP A 202 -24.40 9.60 -1.90
N LEU A 203 -24.54 8.77 -2.93
CA LEU A 203 -24.20 9.08 -4.32
C LEU A 203 -25.26 8.49 -5.26
N LYS A 204 -25.98 9.37 -5.92
CA LYS A 204 -26.99 9.01 -6.93
C LYS A 204 -26.45 9.23 -8.33
N TYR A 205 -26.62 8.24 -9.17
CA TYR A 205 -26.32 8.30 -10.60
C TYR A 205 -27.57 8.77 -11.37
N LEU A 206 -27.44 9.91 -12.02
CA LEU A 206 -28.49 10.45 -12.88
C LEU A 206 -28.07 10.34 -14.36
N PRO A 207 -28.99 10.35 -15.33
CA PRO A 207 -28.63 10.37 -16.74
C PRO A 207 -27.72 11.56 -17.07
N GLY A 208 -26.44 11.28 -17.37
CA GLY A 208 -25.44 12.32 -17.67
C GLY A 208 -25.09 13.26 -16.54
N ASN A 209 -25.44 12.93 -15.28
CA ASN A 209 -25.14 13.74 -14.10
C ASN A 209 -25.00 12.87 -12.83
N PHE A 210 -24.74 13.50 -11.69
CA PHE A 210 -24.72 12.88 -10.36
C PHE A 210 -25.27 13.82 -9.30
N GLU A 211 -25.70 13.26 -8.18
CA GLU A 211 -25.97 13.98 -6.92
C GLU A 211 -25.20 13.31 -5.80
N ALA A 212 -24.33 14.04 -5.12
CA ALA A 212 -23.57 13.58 -3.97
C ALA A 212 -24.02 14.30 -2.71
N THR A 213 -24.37 13.55 -1.66
CA THR A 213 -24.76 14.08 -0.34
C THR A 213 -23.64 13.83 0.65
N PHE A 214 -23.31 14.86 1.42
CA PHE A 214 -22.27 14.80 2.46
C PHE A 214 -22.87 14.88 3.88
N SER A 215 -22.09 14.51 4.88
CA SER A 215 -22.49 14.40 6.30
C SER A 215 -23.06 15.71 6.90
N ASN A 216 -22.73 16.85 6.32
CA ASN A 216 -23.31 18.17 6.67
C ASN A 216 -24.61 18.49 5.91
N ASN A 217 -25.25 17.50 5.30
CA ASN A 217 -26.44 17.63 4.43
C ASN A 217 -26.19 18.48 3.17
N LYS A 218 -24.93 18.74 2.82
CA LYS A 218 -24.58 19.46 1.60
C LYS A 218 -24.84 18.55 0.39
N LEU A 219 -25.71 18.99 -0.50
CA LEU A 219 -25.93 18.38 -1.80
C LEU A 219 -24.97 19.02 -2.82
N VAL A 220 -24.28 18.18 -3.59
CA VAL A 220 -23.30 18.59 -4.59
C VAL A 220 -23.62 17.96 -5.92
N THR A 221 -23.61 18.79 -6.96
CA THR A 221 -23.61 18.41 -8.37
C THR A 221 -22.46 19.13 -9.07
N GLY A 222 -22.02 18.64 -10.21
CA GLY A 222 -20.90 19.28 -10.90
C GLY A 222 -20.58 18.63 -12.24
N ASP A 223 -19.41 18.96 -12.76
CA ASP A 223 -18.95 18.41 -14.03
C ASP A 223 -18.31 17.02 -13.85
N LEU A 224 -17.65 16.79 -12.69
CA LEU A 224 -16.96 15.54 -12.38
C LEU A 224 -16.88 15.32 -10.87
N ILE A 225 -17.15 14.11 -10.42
CA ILE A 225 -16.83 13.62 -9.07
C ILE A 225 -15.87 12.44 -9.17
N ILE A 226 -14.83 12.41 -8.31
CA ILE A 226 -13.76 11.42 -8.29
C ILE A 226 -13.71 10.79 -6.90
N LEU A 227 -14.00 9.49 -6.81
CA LEU A 227 -13.97 8.72 -5.58
C LEU A 227 -12.54 8.21 -5.34
N CYS A 228 -11.84 8.80 -4.39
CA CYS A 228 -10.48 8.42 -3.94
C CYS A 228 -10.52 7.84 -2.52
N ILE A 229 -11.44 6.92 -2.28
CA ILE A 229 -11.74 6.35 -0.97
C ILE A 229 -11.35 4.87 -0.91
N ASP A 230 -11.27 4.34 0.32
CA ASP A 230 -11.01 2.92 0.56
C ASP A 230 -12.05 2.01 -0.12
N ASN A 231 -11.66 0.78 -0.47
CA ASN A 231 -12.52 -0.16 -1.18
C ASN A 231 -13.81 -0.50 -0.43
N PHE A 232 -13.78 -0.58 0.91
CA PHE A 232 -14.98 -0.89 1.69
C PHE A 232 -16.06 0.18 1.53
N PRO A 233 -15.80 1.47 1.81
CA PRO A 233 -16.78 2.52 1.51
C PRO A 233 -17.05 2.66 0.00
N ALA A 234 -16.04 2.48 -0.88
CA ALA A 234 -16.26 2.53 -2.32
C ALA A 234 -17.28 1.48 -2.79
N SER A 235 -17.27 0.28 -2.21
CA SER A 235 -18.20 -0.81 -2.54
C SER A 235 -19.67 -0.45 -2.33
N ILE A 236 -19.96 0.55 -1.49
CA ILE A 236 -21.32 1.05 -1.25
C ILE A 236 -21.78 1.93 -2.42
N PHE A 237 -20.85 2.68 -3.01
CA PHE A 237 -21.15 3.72 -4.01
C PHE A 237 -20.99 3.25 -5.46
N VAL A 238 -20.29 2.14 -5.75
CA VAL A 238 -20.07 1.72 -7.14
C VAL A 238 -21.35 1.33 -7.89
N GLY A 239 -22.36 0.82 -7.16
CA GLY A 239 -23.64 0.46 -7.71
C GLY A 239 -23.53 -0.37 -9.00
N LYS A 240 -24.39 -0.09 -9.98
CA LYS A 240 -24.32 -0.70 -11.32
C LYS A 240 -23.39 0.04 -12.28
N ASN A 241 -22.81 1.17 -11.85
CA ASN A 241 -22.04 2.05 -12.74
C ASN A 241 -20.76 1.40 -13.29
N TRP A 242 -20.15 0.46 -12.55
CA TRP A 242 -18.94 -0.29 -12.98
C TRP A 242 -19.23 -1.76 -13.31
N GLY A 243 -20.49 -2.13 -13.49
CA GLY A 243 -20.91 -3.51 -13.71
C GLY A 243 -21.36 -4.21 -12.43
N SER A 244 -22.09 -5.33 -12.59
CA SER A 244 -22.70 -6.08 -11.48
C SER A 244 -21.68 -6.56 -10.44
N ASP A 245 -20.48 -6.90 -10.89
CA ASP A 245 -19.47 -7.59 -10.09
C ASP A 245 -18.48 -6.61 -9.40
N ALA A 246 -18.55 -5.31 -9.74
CA ALA A 246 -17.59 -4.32 -9.24
C ALA A 246 -17.56 -4.25 -7.70
N ARG A 247 -18.72 -4.37 -7.05
CA ARG A 247 -18.81 -4.41 -5.58
C ARG A 247 -18.08 -5.61 -5.00
N GLU A 248 -18.28 -6.77 -5.57
CA GLU A 248 -17.64 -8.02 -5.13
C GLU A 248 -16.13 -7.97 -5.38
N ILE A 249 -15.72 -7.49 -6.54
CA ILE A 249 -14.29 -7.26 -6.85
C ILE A 249 -13.63 -6.37 -5.79
N LEU A 250 -14.24 -5.24 -5.42
CA LEU A 250 -13.70 -4.35 -4.39
C LEU A 250 -13.57 -5.05 -3.03
N LEU A 251 -14.57 -5.84 -2.64
CA LEU A 251 -14.58 -6.52 -1.34
C LEU A 251 -13.60 -7.70 -1.30
N TYR A 252 -13.60 -8.57 -2.32
CA TYR A 252 -12.75 -9.76 -2.35
C TYR A 252 -11.27 -9.45 -2.62
N SER A 253 -10.99 -8.37 -3.35
CA SER A 253 -9.61 -7.92 -3.53
C SER A 253 -9.00 -7.31 -2.27
N SER A 254 -9.82 -6.89 -1.32
CA SER A 254 -9.36 -6.20 -0.12
C SER A 254 -9.01 -7.19 0.98
N TYR A 255 -7.83 -7.05 1.56
CA TYR A 255 -7.46 -7.77 2.77
C TYR A 255 -7.42 -6.84 3.99
N THR A 256 -7.56 -7.44 5.16
CA THR A 256 -7.51 -6.74 6.44
C THR A 256 -6.47 -7.37 7.35
N CYS A 257 -5.85 -6.56 8.19
CA CYS A 257 -4.92 -7.01 9.21
C CYS A 257 -5.37 -6.50 10.57
N LEU A 258 -5.15 -7.30 11.60
CA LEU A 258 -5.30 -6.85 12.98
C LEU A 258 -3.96 -6.31 13.45
N HIS A 259 -3.93 -5.03 13.81
CA HIS A 259 -2.72 -4.34 14.19
C HIS A 259 -2.75 -3.95 15.67
N VAL A 260 -1.77 -4.43 16.42
CA VAL A 260 -1.54 -4.14 17.83
C VAL A 260 -0.27 -3.35 18.01
N LEU A 261 -0.31 -2.35 18.88
CA LEU A 261 0.80 -1.51 19.27
C LEU A 261 1.10 -1.77 20.75
N LEU A 262 2.34 -2.12 21.06
CA LEU A 262 2.84 -2.34 22.41
C LEU A 262 3.75 -1.16 22.78
N ASP A 263 3.37 -0.39 23.79
CA ASP A 263 4.14 0.78 24.24
C ASP A 263 4.95 0.44 25.50
N TYR A 264 6.18 0.90 25.55
CA TYR A 264 7.15 0.64 26.62
C TYR A 264 7.70 1.95 27.20
N ASP A 265 8.00 1.98 28.49
CA ASP A 265 8.70 3.08 29.16
C ASP A 265 10.18 3.17 28.75
N LYS A 266 10.81 2.03 28.46
CA LYS A 266 12.20 1.87 28.06
C LYS A 266 12.33 1.37 26.62
N PRO A 267 13.45 1.67 25.95
CA PRO A 267 13.72 1.13 24.63
C PRO A 267 13.64 -0.39 24.58
N VAL A 268 12.94 -0.91 23.60
CA VAL A 268 12.81 -2.34 23.27
C VAL A 268 13.22 -2.54 21.83
N GLU A 269 13.96 -3.59 21.55
CA GLU A 269 14.39 -3.95 20.21
C GLU A 269 14.08 -5.41 19.93
N ILE A 270 13.46 -5.66 18.78
CA ILE A 270 13.27 -7.01 18.27
C ILE A 270 14.53 -7.40 17.50
N LYS A 271 15.22 -8.42 18.01
CA LYS A 271 16.38 -8.99 17.29
C LYS A 271 15.85 -9.85 16.14
N ASN A 272 16.43 -9.68 14.95
CA ASN A 272 16.08 -10.47 13.76
C ASN A 272 14.57 -10.46 13.46
N GLU A 273 14.00 -9.30 13.21
CA GLU A 273 12.54 -9.13 12.96
C GLU A 273 11.98 -10.11 11.93
N VAL A 274 12.75 -10.42 10.87
CA VAL A 274 12.35 -11.38 9.83
C VAL A 274 12.23 -12.79 10.40
N GLU A 275 13.25 -13.26 11.13
CA GLU A 275 13.26 -14.59 11.75
C GLU A 275 12.14 -14.71 12.80
N THR A 276 11.94 -13.67 13.60
CA THR A 276 10.86 -13.60 14.58
C THR A 276 9.50 -13.70 13.90
N SER A 277 9.26 -12.94 12.85
CA SER A 277 7.98 -12.96 12.12
C SER A 277 7.69 -14.32 11.49
N VAL A 278 8.70 -14.97 10.90
CA VAL A 278 8.55 -16.30 10.28
C VAL A 278 8.22 -17.39 11.32
N ASN A 279 8.78 -17.30 12.52
CA ASN A 279 8.67 -18.36 13.52
C ASN A 279 7.48 -18.21 14.49
N THR A 280 6.71 -17.10 14.42
CA THR A 280 5.52 -16.96 15.25
C THR A 280 4.35 -17.78 14.70
N ARG A 281 3.57 -18.39 15.59
CA ARG A 281 2.39 -19.21 15.21
C ARG A 281 1.31 -18.42 14.47
N TRP A 282 1.18 -17.13 14.81
CA TRP A 282 0.22 -16.23 14.19
C TRP A 282 0.79 -15.41 13.03
N HIS A 283 2.01 -15.71 12.58
CA HIS A 283 2.72 -14.94 11.54
C HIS A 283 2.71 -13.44 11.84
N ILE A 284 3.17 -13.08 13.05
CA ILE A 284 3.16 -11.70 13.53
C ILE A 284 4.29 -10.93 12.85
N LEU A 285 3.93 -10.00 11.99
CA LEU A 285 4.89 -9.04 11.45
C LEU A 285 5.17 -7.99 12.53
N ALA A 286 6.29 -8.15 13.21
CA ALA A 286 6.66 -7.30 14.33
C ALA A 286 7.87 -6.42 13.99
N SER A 287 7.79 -5.15 14.32
CA SER A 287 8.90 -4.21 14.16
C SER A 287 8.92 -3.15 15.27
N THR A 288 10.12 -2.79 15.69
CA THR A 288 10.29 -1.67 16.62
C THR A 288 10.24 -0.37 15.83
N LEU A 289 9.40 0.58 16.23
CA LEU A 289 9.31 1.90 15.60
C LEU A 289 10.57 2.75 15.90
N PRO A 290 10.82 3.84 15.13
CA PRO A 290 11.99 4.70 15.31
C PRO A 290 12.15 5.32 16.71
N ASP A 291 11.06 5.47 17.47
CA ASP A 291 11.08 5.92 18.87
C ASP A 291 11.71 4.89 19.82
N LYS A 292 11.91 3.66 19.36
CA LYS A 292 12.39 2.49 20.11
C LYS A 292 11.55 2.12 21.34
N LYS A 293 10.41 2.74 21.51
CA LYS A 293 9.48 2.51 22.63
C LYS A 293 8.16 1.91 22.21
N THR A 294 7.86 1.90 20.92
CA THR A 294 6.65 1.29 20.39
C THR A 294 7.02 0.10 19.51
N VAL A 295 6.42 -1.05 19.79
CA VAL A 295 6.50 -2.23 18.93
C VAL A 295 5.18 -2.36 18.17
N SER A 296 5.29 -2.38 16.85
CA SER A 296 4.21 -2.61 15.92
C SER A 296 4.07 -4.11 15.65
N CYS A 297 2.90 -4.69 15.92
CA CYS A 297 2.60 -6.11 15.76
C CYS A 297 1.40 -6.28 14.84
N MET A 298 1.61 -6.71 13.61
CA MET A 298 0.55 -6.88 12.63
C MET A 298 0.32 -8.36 12.31
N MET A 299 -0.93 -8.79 12.40
CA MET A 299 -1.40 -10.12 12.03
C MET A 299 -2.24 -10.01 10.77
N CYS A 300 -1.79 -10.64 9.69
CA CYS A 300 -2.47 -10.63 8.39
C CYS A 300 -3.21 -11.94 8.13
N ASN A 301 -2.70 -13.06 8.64
CA ASN A 301 -3.36 -14.36 8.54
C ASN A 301 -4.47 -14.49 9.60
N LEU A 302 -5.57 -13.78 9.43
CA LEU A 302 -6.68 -13.71 10.37
C LEU A 302 -7.54 -14.97 10.32
N ASN A 303 -7.20 -15.94 11.15
CA ASN A 303 -8.01 -17.14 11.39
C ASN A 303 -9.01 -16.96 12.55
N GLU A 304 -9.90 -17.92 12.76
CA GLU A 304 -10.91 -17.86 13.80
C GLU A 304 -10.30 -17.74 15.21
N GLU A 305 -9.13 -18.34 15.44
CA GLU A 305 -8.45 -18.24 16.74
C GLU A 305 -8.08 -16.78 17.06
N ILE A 306 -7.51 -16.05 16.10
CA ILE A 306 -7.16 -14.63 16.25
C ILE A 306 -8.42 -13.78 16.35
N LEU A 307 -9.35 -13.99 15.42
CA LEU A 307 -10.56 -13.16 15.31
C LEU A 307 -11.48 -13.25 16.52
N THR A 308 -11.46 -14.37 17.25
CA THR A 308 -12.27 -14.58 18.46
C THR A 308 -11.46 -14.49 19.77
N CYS A 309 -10.17 -14.13 19.68
CA CYS A 309 -9.32 -13.96 20.86
C CYS A 309 -9.64 -12.62 21.56
N PRO A 310 -10.09 -12.63 22.84
CA PRO A 310 -10.37 -11.41 23.58
C PRO A 310 -9.12 -10.51 23.72
N PRO A 311 -9.29 -9.17 23.83
CA PRO A 311 -8.17 -8.23 23.86
C PRO A 311 -7.05 -8.58 24.84
N GLU A 312 -7.38 -8.84 26.10
CA GLU A 312 -6.38 -9.16 27.14
C GLU A 312 -5.60 -10.44 26.82
N LYS A 313 -6.27 -11.46 26.27
CA LYS A 313 -5.62 -12.70 25.87
C LYS A 313 -4.78 -12.51 24.61
N LEU A 314 -5.27 -11.72 23.66
CA LEU A 314 -4.56 -11.38 22.42
C LEU A 314 -3.20 -10.74 22.73
N TYR A 315 -3.17 -9.73 23.60
CA TYR A 315 -1.94 -9.03 23.96
C TYR A 315 -0.92 -9.96 24.62
N LYS A 316 -1.36 -10.78 25.59
CA LYS A 316 -0.49 -11.76 26.26
C LYS A 316 0.10 -12.77 25.27
N GLU A 317 -0.71 -13.24 24.34
CA GLU A 317 -0.28 -14.21 23.34
C GLU A 317 0.75 -13.61 22.39
N ILE A 318 0.55 -12.36 21.92
CA ILE A 318 1.53 -11.64 21.09
C ILE A 318 2.86 -11.48 21.83
N ILE A 319 2.84 -11.00 23.06
CA ILE A 319 4.03 -10.82 23.90
C ILE A 319 4.76 -12.15 24.09
N SER A 320 4.02 -13.23 24.38
CA SER A 320 4.58 -14.57 24.57
C SER A 320 5.24 -15.10 23.28
N GLN A 321 4.58 -14.99 22.13
CA GLN A 321 5.11 -15.47 20.85
C GLN A 321 6.34 -14.71 20.39
N LEU A 322 6.42 -13.41 20.71
CA LEU A 322 7.56 -12.55 20.37
C LEU A 322 8.69 -12.60 21.40
N GLY A 323 8.46 -13.21 22.57
CA GLY A 323 9.43 -13.23 23.68
C GLY A 323 9.76 -11.84 24.21
N LEU A 324 8.79 -10.92 24.18
CA LEU A 324 8.96 -9.53 24.63
C LEU A 324 8.67 -9.39 26.13
N PRO A 325 9.25 -8.35 26.78
CA PRO A 325 8.86 -7.98 28.14
C PRO A 325 7.43 -7.45 28.17
N GLU A 326 6.83 -7.40 29.37
CA GLU A 326 5.48 -6.82 29.56
C GLU A 326 5.52 -5.32 29.18
N PRO A 327 4.63 -4.83 28.31
CA PRO A 327 4.56 -3.42 27.92
C PRO A 327 3.86 -2.59 29.01
N GLU A 328 4.11 -1.28 29.02
CA GLU A 328 3.35 -0.32 29.84
C GLU A 328 1.86 -0.29 29.41
N SER A 329 1.62 -0.35 28.11
CA SER A 329 0.28 -0.44 27.55
C SER A 329 0.26 -1.21 26.24
N ALA A 330 -0.87 -1.88 25.96
CA ALA A 330 -1.17 -2.52 24.71
C ALA A 330 -2.49 -1.97 24.16
N ARG A 331 -2.51 -1.68 22.87
CA ARG A 331 -3.68 -1.11 22.20
C ARG A 331 -3.78 -1.59 20.75
N VAL A 332 -4.97 -1.59 20.21
CA VAL A 332 -5.16 -1.82 18.76
C VAL A 332 -5.11 -0.50 17.99
N ALA A 333 -4.65 -0.55 16.77
CA ALA A 333 -4.65 0.61 15.88
C ALA A 333 -6.07 1.06 15.55
N THR A 334 -6.25 2.36 15.30
CA THR A 334 -7.53 2.94 14.87
C THR A 334 -8.10 2.18 13.66
N GLY A 335 -9.40 1.91 13.73
CA GLY A 335 -10.09 1.10 12.71
C GLY A 335 -10.18 -0.38 13.04
N ASN A 336 -9.51 -0.84 14.10
CA ASN A 336 -9.69 -2.18 14.67
C ASN A 336 -10.45 -2.07 15.99
N TYR A 337 -11.44 -2.91 16.22
CA TYR A 337 -12.22 -2.89 17.47
C TYR A 337 -12.81 -4.26 17.78
N TRP A 338 -13.03 -4.48 19.08
CA TRP A 338 -13.66 -5.70 19.61
C TRP A 338 -15.14 -5.49 19.76
N GLN A 339 -15.95 -6.28 19.08
CA GLN A 339 -17.41 -6.21 19.17
C GLN A 339 -18.03 -7.59 18.95
N ASN A 340 -19.03 -7.94 19.78
CA ASN A 340 -19.76 -9.21 19.68
C ASN A 340 -18.81 -10.43 19.70
N ASN A 341 -17.87 -10.45 20.63
CA ASN A 341 -16.85 -11.49 20.79
C ASN A 341 -16.00 -11.75 19.53
N ARG A 342 -15.76 -10.70 18.73
CA ARG A 342 -14.97 -10.79 17.51
C ARG A 342 -14.29 -9.47 17.17
N TRP A 343 -13.07 -9.55 16.65
CA TRP A 343 -12.38 -8.41 16.06
C TRP A 343 -13.02 -8.00 14.73
N LYS A 344 -13.16 -6.71 14.56
CA LYS A 344 -13.69 -6.06 13.36
C LYS A 344 -12.69 -5.02 12.84
N MET A 345 -12.57 -4.91 11.52
CA MET A 345 -11.76 -3.92 10.85
C MET A 345 -12.65 -3.07 9.95
N THR A 346 -12.53 -1.73 10.02
CA THR A 346 -13.38 -0.76 9.29
C THR A 346 -12.75 -0.26 7.99
N GLN A 347 -11.49 -0.60 7.72
CA GLN A 347 -10.77 -0.20 6.52
C GLN A 347 -9.92 -1.35 6.00
N SER A 348 -9.66 -1.37 4.71
CA SER A 348 -8.73 -2.33 4.13
C SER A 348 -7.29 -2.00 4.54
N SER A 349 -6.46 -3.01 4.68
CA SER A 349 -5.01 -2.85 4.87
C SER A 349 -4.28 -2.74 3.52
N GLY A 350 -4.89 -3.29 2.48
CA GLY A 350 -4.41 -3.23 1.11
C GLY A 350 -5.28 -4.06 0.16
N VAL A 351 -4.82 -4.26 -1.05
CA VAL A 351 -5.52 -5.01 -2.10
C VAL A 351 -4.58 -5.96 -2.82
N VAL A 352 -5.12 -7.10 -3.25
CA VAL A 352 -4.46 -8.07 -4.12
C VAL A 352 -4.86 -7.87 -5.58
N SER A 353 -3.98 -8.21 -6.50
CA SER A 353 -4.19 -7.99 -7.94
C SER A 353 -4.89 -9.13 -8.67
N GLU A 354 -5.21 -10.24 -8.00
CA GLU A 354 -5.79 -11.45 -8.59
C GLU A 354 -7.06 -11.18 -9.40
N TYR A 355 -7.92 -10.29 -8.89
CA TYR A 355 -9.21 -9.95 -9.51
C TYR A 355 -9.12 -8.89 -10.61
N GLY A 356 -7.91 -8.44 -10.95
CA GLY A 356 -7.68 -7.40 -11.95
C GLY A 356 -7.89 -5.98 -11.42
N GLN A 357 -8.16 -5.07 -12.35
CA GLN A 357 -8.33 -3.64 -12.06
C GLN A 357 -9.66 -3.15 -12.65
N LEU A 358 -10.32 -2.25 -11.94
CA LEU A 358 -11.53 -1.59 -12.42
C LEU A 358 -11.16 -0.32 -13.21
N PRO A 359 -11.84 0.00 -14.31
CA PRO A 359 -11.59 1.21 -15.08
C PRO A 359 -11.92 2.46 -14.25
N PHE A 360 -11.29 3.58 -14.56
CA PHE A 360 -11.56 4.85 -13.88
C PHE A 360 -13.03 5.30 -14.00
N PHE A 361 -13.66 5.04 -15.11
CA PHE A 361 -15.07 5.36 -15.34
C PHE A 361 -15.90 4.10 -15.58
N GLY A 362 -17.10 4.11 -15.02
CA GLY A 362 -18.16 3.19 -15.38
C GLY A 362 -19.03 3.76 -16.51
N GLU A 363 -20.33 3.46 -16.47
CA GLU A 363 -21.30 3.95 -17.46
C GLU A 363 -21.51 5.47 -17.40
N ASN A 364 -21.45 6.07 -16.20
CA ASN A 364 -21.58 7.51 -16.04
C ASN A 364 -20.21 8.22 -16.20
N PRO A 365 -20.02 9.03 -17.25
CA PRO A 365 -18.72 9.68 -17.54
C PRO A 365 -18.40 10.84 -16.56
N LYS A 366 -19.32 11.24 -15.70
CA LYS A 366 -19.11 12.27 -14.68
C LYS A 366 -18.72 11.71 -13.32
N VAL A 367 -18.67 10.39 -13.17
CA VAL A 367 -18.29 9.74 -11.91
C VAL A 367 -17.11 8.84 -12.16
N ALA A 368 -15.97 9.19 -11.57
CA ALA A 368 -14.75 8.40 -11.63
C ALA A 368 -14.47 7.72 -10.28
N MET A 369 -13.77 6.59 -10.33
CA MET A 369 -13.19 5.92 -9.17
C MET A 369 -11.68 5.83 -9.36
N CYS A 370 -10.93 6.35 -8.38
CA CYS A 370 -9.47 6.35 -8.35
C CYS A 370 -9.01 5.77 -7.00
N GLY A 371 -9.15 4.47 -6.85
CA GLY A 371 -8.74 3.71 -5.67
C GLY A 371 -7.62 2.73 -6.00
N MET A 372 -7.27 1.90 -5.02
CA MET A 372 -6.20 0.90 -5.19
C MET A 372 -6.52 -0.18 -6.23
N MET A 373 -7.80 -0.36 -6.61
CA MET A 373 -8.22 -1.24 -7.72
C MET A 373 -8.23 -0.55 -9.09
N SER A 374 -7.85 0.71 -9.18
CA SER A 374 -7.74 1.44 -10.45
C SER A 374 -6.42 1.14 -11.17
N PRO A 375 -6.30 1.45 -12.48
CA PRO A 375 -5.13 1.12 -13.29
C PRO A 375 -3.82 1.68 -12.72
N ARG A 376 -2.86 0.77 -12.46
CA ARG A 376 -1.50 1.06 -11.95
C ARG A 376 -0.52 -0.03 -12.37
N ASN A 377 0.78 0.29 -12.34
CA ASN A 377 1.86 -0.66 -12.61
C ASN A 377 2.56 -1.14 -11.33
N THR A 378 2.51 -0.34 -10.25
CA THR A 378 3.02 -0.76 -8.94
C THR A 378 2.17 -1.91 -8.42
N PRO A 379 2.73 -3.13 -8.22
CA PRO A 379 1.92 -4.31 -7.91
C PRO A 379 1.43 -4.32 -6.46
N TYR A 380 2.21 -3.81 -5.53
CA TYR A 380 1.94 -3.82 -4.08
C TYR A 380 1.17 -2.57 -3.61
N SER A 381 0.42 -2.71 -2.53
CA SER A 381 -0.32 -1.62 -1.89
C SER A 381 0.62 -0.66 -1.17
N SER A 382 0.69 0.61 -1.60
CA SER A 382 1.62 1.60 -1.05
C SER A 382 1.20 3.03 -1.37
N ILE A 383 1.87 4.01 -0.74
CA ILE A 383 1.75 5.43 -1.10
C ILE A 383 2.18 5.66 -2.56
N GLU A 384 3.20 4.94 -3.05
CA GLU A 384 3.65 5.00 -4.44
C GLU A 384 2.54 4.60 -5.40
N ALA A 385 1.90 3.45 -5.16
CA ALA A 385 0.78 2.96 -5.97
C ALA A 385 -0.40 3.94 -5.95
N ALA A 386 -0.71 4.53 -4.80
CA ALA A 386 -1.80 5.48 -4.65
C ALA A 386 -1.54 6.78 -5.44
N ILE A 387 -0.32 7.31 -5.40
CA ILE A 387 0.07 8.50 -6.18
C ILE A 387 0.13 8.16 -7.68
N GLU A 388 0.62 6.98 -8.05
CA GLU A 388 0.63 6.51 -9.44
C GLU A 388 -0.79 6.46 -10.02
N VAL A 389 -1.77 5.92 -9.28
CA VAL A 389 -3.19 5.90 -9.70
C VAL A 389 -3.69 7.32 -9.99
N GLY A 390 -3.41 8.29 -9.10
CA GLY A 390 -3.81 9.66 -9.30
C GLY A 390 -3.21 10.30 -10.56
N ARG A 391 -1.92 10.06 -10.79
CA ARG A 391 -1.22 10.53 -11.99
C ARG A 391 -1.67 9.84 -13.27
N ASN A 392 -1.94 8.53 -13.23
CA ASN A 392 -2.52 7.80 -14.35
C ASN A 392 -3.86 8.39 -14.77
N PHE A 393 -4.75 8.62 -13.80
CA PHE A 393 -6.03 9.24 -14.06
C PHE A 393 -5.87 10.62 -14.74
N CYS A 394 -5.03 11.48 -14.18
CA CYS A 394 -4.81 12.82 -14.75
C CYS A 394 -4.16 12.75 -16.13
N ASN A 395 -3.22 11.82 -16.37
CA ASN A 395 -2.61 11.65 -17.68
C ASN A 395 -3.65 11.21 -18.72
N GLU A 396 -4.47 10.21 -18.43
CA GLU A 396 -5.48 9.71 -19.37
C GLU A 396 -6.62 10.70 -19.66
N LYS A 397 -7.03 11.49 -18.68
CA LYS A 397 -8.24 12.32 -18.78
C LYS A 397 -7.97 13.79 -19.06
N ILE A 398 -6.78 14.28 -18.72
CA ILE A 398 -6.43 15.69 -18.79
C ILE A 398 -5.16 15.89 -19.65
N GLY A 399 -4.42 14.82 -19.96
CA GLY A 399 -3.21 14.88 -20.74
C GLY A 399 -2.00 15.43 -19.96
N THR A 400 -1.98 15.30 -18.63
CA THR A 400 -0.81 15.63 -17.83
C THR A 400 0.33 14.63 -18.06
N ARG A 401 1.46 14.79 -17.40
CA ARG A 401 2.58 13.87 -17.51
C ARG A 401 2.22 12.44 -17.09
N LYS A 402 2.82 11.47 -17.75
CA LYS A 402 2.72 10.06 -17.34
C LYS A 402 3.35 9.83 -15.98
N PRO A 403 2.83 8.86 -15.18
CA PRO A 403 3.53 8.40 -14.00
C PRO A 403 4.95 7.96 -14.33
N LEU A 404 5.84 8.17 -13.36
CA LEU A 404 7.21 7.72 -13.44
C LEU A 404 7.30 6.22 -13.16
N SER A 405 8.26 5.55 -13.78
CA SER A 405 8.55 4.13 -13.51
C SER A 405 9.91 3.99 -12.83
N PRO A 406 10.05 3.17 -11.78
CA PRO A 406 11.34 2.94 -11.15
C PRO A 406 12.29 2.15 -12.08
N LEU A 407 13.59 2.27 -11.80
CA LEU A 407 14.58 1.39 -12.43
C LEU A 407 14.41 -0.03 -11.88
N LYS A 408 14.03 -0.95 -12.74
CA LYS A 408 13.80 -2.36 -12.39
C LYS A 408 15.10 -3.17 -12.38
N VAL A 409 15.17 -4.20 -11.53
CA VAL A 409 16.29 -5.15 -11.47
C VAL A 409 16.53 -5.79 -12.84
N SER A 410 15.47 -6.22 -13.52
CA SER A 410 15.54 -6.81 -14.87
C SER A 410 16.18 -5.86 -15.89
N THR A 411 15.83 -4.58 -15.87
CA THR A 411 16.43 -3.57 -16.75
C THR A 411 17.91 -3.38 -16.45
N PHE A 412 18.27 -3.35 -15.16
CA PHE A 412 19.67 -3.22 -14.74
C PHE A 412 20.52 -4.42 -15.20
N ILE A 413 20.02 -5.64 -15.07
CA ILE A 413 20.70 -6.85 -15.55
C ILE A 413 20.89 -6.80 -17.06
N ILE A 414 19.87 -6.42 -17.83
CA ILE A 414 19.94 -6.28 -19.29
C ILE A 414 21.03 -5.28 -19.68
N LEU A 415 21.09 -4.13 -19.01
CA LEU A 415 22.13 -3.12 -19.26
C LEU A 415 23.54 -3.65 -19.01
N ILE A 416 23.76 -4.39 -17.91
CA ILE A 416 25.06 -5.02 -17.64
C ILE A 416 25.43 -6.00 -18.74
N VAL A 417 24.50 -6.86 -19.16
CA VAL A 417 24.75 -7.86 -20.22
C VAL A 417 25.10 -7.16 -21.53
N LEU A 418 24.37 -6.10 -21.92
CA LEU A 418 24.69 -5.30 -23.12
C LEU A 418 26.07 -4.66 -23.05
N ILE A 419 26.45 -4.09 -21.90
CA ILE A 419 27.77 -3.50 -21.70
C ILE A 419 28.86 -4.57 -21.87
N LEU A 420 28.68 -5.75 -21.28
CA LEU A 420 29.64 -6.86 -21.41
C LEU A 420 29.77 -7.35 -22.85
N ILE A 421 28.68 -7.41 -23.61
CA ILE A 421 28.67 -7.75 -25.04
C ILE A 421 29.48 -6.70 -25.83
N ILE A 422 29.22 -5.42 -25.59
CA ILE A 422 29.93 -4.32 -26.27
C ILE A 422 31.43 -4.39 -25.95
N ILE A 423 31.80 -4.55 -24.68
CA ILE A 423 33.21 -4.66 -24.28
C ILE A 423 33.88 -5.86 -24.98
N ASN A 424 33.20 -7.00 -25.04
CA ASN A 424 33.73 -8.20 -25.70
C ASN A 424 33.91 -7.97 -27.22
N GLU A 425 32.95 -7.31 -27.86
CA GLU A 425 33.03 -7.01 -29.29
C GLU A 425 34.14 -5.99 -29.62
N VAL A 426 34.31 -4.95 -28.77
CA VAL A 426 35.43 -4.00 -28.90
C VAL A 426 36.77 -4.70 -28.71
N ARG A 427 36.89 -5.61 -27.74
CA ARG A 427 38.11 -6.42 -27.56
C ARG A 427 38.42 -7.30 -28.77
N ARG A 428 37.39 -7.92 -29.39
CA ARG A 428 37.55 -8.73 -30.60
C ARG A 428 38.01 -7.92 -31.84
N ARG A 429 37.62 -6.65 -31.93
CA ARG A 429 38.01 -5.78 -33.05
C ARG A 429 39.39 -5.17 -32.88
N ASN A 430 39.92 -5.13 -31.66
CA ASN A 430 41.23 -4.59 -31.33
C ASN A 430 42.30 -5.68 -31.18
N LEU A 431 41.96 -6.95 -31.38
CA LEU A 431 42.81 -8.10 -31.56
C LEU A 431 42.87 -8.53 -33.04
#